data_21143ddbea5af451dc3f557216dc81a0
#
_entry.id   21143ddbea5af451dc3f557216dc81a0
#
_cell.length_a   1.000
_cell.length_b   1.000
_cell.length_c   1.000
_cell.angle_alpha   90.00
_cell.angle_beta   90.00
_cell.angle_gamma   90.00
#
_symmetry.space_group_name_H-M   'P 1'
#
loop_
_entity.id
_entity.type
_entity.pdbx_description
1 polymer ?
#
loop_
_entity_poly.entity_id
_entity_poly.type
_entity_poly.pdbx_seq_one_letter_code
_entity_poly.pdbx_strand_id
1 'polypeptide(L)'
;MHTHSNNSISRQVIVLAIPIIFSNLSRVIMSLADMAMVSRLGTNELAATGMGSLLLWVIMSMGIGLRTAVQTVSSRRLGQKKYPDCGNALFNGIILASVIAIPFTILGITYASKIAGLFLDDAAVIPHCTDYLFVGFFSILFVLTSFAFQGFYAGVEETRVHMVVTISSNILNVYLNAGFIYGSEHITQYFTGLGIPWLAGLWNWAPFPALAVKGAAIATLIASIWMVIHFALFLFKKRMKPYSPFGFQLISVNLIQQVKLGFPVGMQEMISMTGFAVFYKIIGMIGTLELATSNVILNIAHASFM
;
A
#
# COMPACT_ATOMS: atom_id res chain seq x y z
N MET A 1 -18.54 36.05 -22.37
CA MET A 1 -18.79 34.65 -22.80
C MET A 1 -17.78 33.61 -22.21
N HIS A 2 -17.07 33.94 -21.12
CA HIS A 2 -16.02 33.08 -20.53
C HIS A 2 -16.39 32.40 -19.18
N THR A 3 -17.57 32.66 -18.62
CA THR A 3 -17.95 32.17 -17.29
C THR A 3 -18.55 30.76 -17.29
N HIS A 4 -19.09 30.25 -18.38
CA HIS A 4 -19.67 28.90 -18.45
C HIS A 4 -18.62 27.79 -18.59
N SER A 5 -17.43 28.07 -19.11
CA SER A 5 -16.33 27.11 -19.28
C SER A 5 -15.66 26.75 -17.93
N ASN A 6 -15.47 27.75 -17.05
CA ASN A 6 -14.75 27.53 -15.75
C ASN A 6 -15.57 26.67 -14.80
N ASN A 7 -16.90 26.84 -14.73
CA ASN A 7 -17.74 26.00 -13.84
C ASN A 7 -17.75 24.52 -14.26
N SER A 8 -17.61 24.24 -15.56
CA SER A 8 -17.53 22.84 -16.05
C SER A 8 -16.20 22.17 -15.69
N ILE A 9 -15.09 22.90 -15.81
CA ILE A 9 -13.74 22.40 -15.48
C ILE A 9 -13.61 22.18 -13.98
N SER A 10 -14.02 23.16 -13.14
CA SER A 10 -13.99 23.01 -11.68
C SER A 10 -14.81 21.81 -11.21
N ARG A 11 -16.00 21.59 -11.80
CA ARG A 11 -16.84 20.44 -11.50
C ARG A 11 -16.14 19.11 -11.87
N GLN A 12 -15.47 19.05 -13.03
CA GLN A 12 -14.73 17.87 -13.45
C GLN A 12 -13.57 17.56 -12.49
N VAL A 13 -12.81 18.58 -12.11
CA VAL A 13 -11.72 18.44 -11.13
C VAL A 13 -12.25 17.89 -9.79
N ILE A 14 -13.34 18.44 -9.27
CA ILE A 14 -13.95 17.98 -8.02
C ILE A 14 -14.41 16.53 -8.11
N VAL A 15 -15.09 16.15 -9.20
CA VAL A 15 -15.59 14.78 -9.41
C VAL A 15 -14.44 13.76 -9.46
N LEU A 16 -13.29 14.14 -9.99
CA LEU A 16 -12.10 13.27 -10.03
C LEU A 16 -11.32 13.28 -8.71
N ALA A 17 -11.31 14.41 -7.98
CA ALA A 17 -10.56 14.54 -6.74
C ALA A 17 -11.25 13.84 -5.55
N ILE A 18 -12.57 13.93 -5.42
CA ILE A 18 -13.34 13.35 -4.30
C ILE A 18 -13.02 11.86 -4.08
N PRO A 19 -13.05 10.98 -5.11
CA PRO A 19 -12.72 9.58 -4.91
C PRO A 19 -11.28 9.36 -4.41
N ILE A 20 -10.33 10.19 -4.85
CA ILE A 20 -8.93 10.11 -4.42
C ILE A 20 -8.80 10.51 -2.95
N ILE A 21 -9.49 11.57 -2.52
CA ILE A 21 -9.52 12.02 -1.13
C ILE A 21 -10.09 10.92 -0.22
N PHE A 22 -11.20 10.30 -0.59
CA PHE A 22 -11.77 9.18 0.17
C PHE A 22 -10.85 7.96 0.22
N SER A 23 -10.10 7.68 -0.84
CA SER A 23 -9.09 6.61 -0.86
C SER A 23 -7.97 6.89 0.16
N ASN A 24 -7.47 8.13 0.17
CA ASN A 24 -6.41 8.54 1.10
C ASN A 24 -6.89 8.52 2.54
N LEU A 25 -8.08 9.07 2.81
CA LEU A 25 -8.69 9.04 4.14
C LEU A 25 -8.87 7.60 4.65
N SER A 26 -9.36 6.69 3.81
CA SER A 26 -9.48 5.27 4.15
C SER A 26 -8.13 4.65 4.51
N ARG A 27 -7.05 5.02 3.82
CA ARG A 27 -5.69 4.54 4.12
C ARG A 27 -5.19 5.04 5.48
N VAL A 28 -5.45 6.31 5.80
CA VAL A 28 -5.12 6.88 7.12
C VAL A 28 -5.86 6.12 8.23
N ILE A 29 -7.16 5.92 8.08
CA ILE A 29 -7.97 5.17 9.05
C ILE A 29 -7.43 3.74 9.23
N MET A 30 -7.08 3.07 8.12
CA MET A 30 -6.47 1.74 8.16
C MET A 30 -5.15 1.77 8.96
N SER A 31 -4.24 2.70 8.65
CA SER A 31 -2.95 2.82 9.34
C SER A 31 -3.11 3.06 10.85
N LEU A 32 -4.06 3.91 11.24
CA LEU A 32 -4.36 4.13 12.66
C LEU A 32 -4.97 2.90 13.33
N ALA A 33 -5.83 2.16 12.64
CA ALA A 33 -6.39 0.91 13.14
C ALA A 33 -5.31 -0.16 13.34
N ASP A 34 -4.42 -0.33 12.37
CA ASP A 34 -3.29 -1.26 12.43
C ASP A 34 -2.39 -0.94 13.64
N MET A 35 -2.02 0.32 13.79
CA MET A 35 -1.22 0.80 14.91
C MET A 35 -1.92 0.56 16.26
N ALA A 36 -3.23 0.85 16.35
CA ALA A 36 -4.01 0.62 17.56
C ALA A 36 -4.13 -0.86 17.92
N MET A 37 -4.20 -1.75 16.93
CA MET A 37 -4.20 -3.19 17.16
C MET A 37 -2.84 -3.69 17.65
N VAL A 38 -1.76 -3.29 16.99
CA VAL A 38 -0.41 -3.72 17.37
C VAL A 38 0.03 -3.14 18.72
N SER A 39 -0.38 -1.91 19.05
CA SER A 39 -0.03 -1.28 20.34
C SER A 39 -0.53 -2.07 21.58
N ARG A 40 -1.57 -2.87 21.42
CA ARG A 40 -2.10 -3.74 22.49
C ARG A 40 -1.22 -4.98 22.75
N LEU A 41 -0.31 -5.32 21.85
CA LEU A 41 0.63 -6.45 22.04
C LEU A 41 1.77 -6.06 22.97
N GLY A 42 2.26 -4.81 22.84
CA GLY A 42 3.37 -4.30 23.66
C GLY A 42 4.18 -3.24 22.93
N THR A 43 5.12 -2.62 23.65
CA THR A 43 6.01 -1.59 23.11
C THR A 43 7.01 -2.13 22.10
N ASN A 44 7.51 -3.36 22.33
CA ASN A 44 8.48 -4.01 21.44
C ASN A 44 7.85 -4.33 20.09
N GLU A 45 6.61 -4.86 20.10
CA GLU A 45 5.85 -5.19 18.91
C GLU A 45 5.50 -3.94 18.12
N LEU A 46 5.11 -2.85 18.81
CA LEU A 46 4.82 -1.57 18.18
C LEU A 46 6.06 -0.93 17.54
N ALA A 47 7.19 -0.96 18.25
CA ALA A 47 8.48 -0.47 17.73
C ALA A 47 8.94 -1.29 16.51
N ALA A 48 8.83 -2.63 16.58
CA ALA A 48 9.19 -3.54 15.51
C ALA A 48 8.35 -3.32 14.25
N THR A 49 7.04 -3.19 14.42
CA THR A 49 6.11 -2.96 13.30
C THR A 49 6.31 -1.57 12.70
N GLY A 50 6.55 -0.55 13.53
CA GLY A 50 6.83 0.81 13.08
C GLY A 50 8.09 0.88 12.22
N MET A 51 9.21 0.31 12.70
CA MET A 51 10.45 0.25 11.92
C MET A 51 10.28 -0.63 10.67
N GLY A 52 9.69 -1.82 10.82
CA GLY A 52 9.49 -2.75 9.71
C GLY A 52 8.65 -2.17 8.60
N SER A 53 7.53 -1.51 8.92
CA SER A 53 6.66 -0.86 7.94
C SER A 53 7.37 0.28 7.21
N LEU A 54 8.15 1.08 7.92
CA LEU A 54 8.95 2.16 7.34
C LEU A 54 10.00 1.62 6.37
N LEU A 55 10.74 0.58 6.73
CA LEU A 55 11.74 -0.05 5.87
C LEU A 55 11.13 -0.63 4.59
N LEU A 56 9.98 -1.27 4.69
CA LEU A 56 9.24 -1.72 3.51
C LEU A 56 8.78 -0.53 2.65
N TRP A 57 8.31 0.55 3.30
CA TRP A 57 7.84 1.74 2.60
C TRP A 57 8.95 2.47 1.86
N VAL A 58 10.20 2.42 2.32
CA VAL A 58 11.36 2.95 1.58
C VAL A 58 11.40 2.38 0.15
N ILE A 59 11.22 1.07 0.01
CA ILE A 59 11.23 0.41 -1.30
C ILE A 59 9.91 0.66 -2.05
N MET A 60 8.79 0.52 -1.37
CA MET A 60 7.45 0.68 -1.95
C MET A 60 7.21 2.10 -2.46
N SER A 61 7.87 3.11 -1.90
CA SER A 61 7.74 4.52 -2.32
C SER A 61 8.21 4.75 -3.77
N MET A 62 9.08 3.90 -4.32
CA MET A 62 9.39 3.90 -5.76
C MET A 62 8.14 3.71 -6.63
N GLY A 63 7.11 3.05 -6.09
CA GLY A 63 5.82 2.87 -6.74
C GLY A 63 5.08 4.19 -7.02
N ILE A 64 5.34 5.25 -6.26
CA ILE A 64 4.78 6.59 -6.50
C ILE A 64 5.28 7.10 -7.86
N GLY A 65 6.56 6.94 -8.16
CA GLY A 65 7.13 7.26 -9.47
C GLY A 65 6.51 6.42 -10.59
N LEU A 66 6.34 5.11 -10.37
CA LEU A 66 5.69 4.21 -11.32
C LEU A 66 4.24 4.63 -11.58
N ARG A 67 3.46 4.91 -10.53
CA ARG A 67 2.09 5.41 -10.63
C ARG A 67 2.03 6.69 -11.47
N THR A 68 2.89 7.67 -11.16
CA THR A 68 2.96 8.96 -11.87
C THR A 68 3.28 8.76 -13.35
N ALA A 69 4.23 7.87 -13.68
CA ALA A 69 4.61 7.58 -15.04
C ALA A 69 3.49 6.91 -15.84
N VAL A 70 2.84 5.87 -15.28
CA VAL A 70 1.71 5.19 -15.92
C VAL A 70 0.54 6.16 -16.10
N GLN A 71 0.23 6.98 -15.10
CA GLN A 71 -0.82 7.99 -15.16
C GLN A 71 -0.55 9.00 -16.28
N THR A 72 0.67 9.53 -16.35
CA THR A 72 1.06 10.54 -17.35
C THR A 72 0.99 9.98 -18.77
N VAL A 73 1.46 8.77 -19.00
CA VAL A 73 1.41 8.14 -20.34
C VAL A 73 -0.04 7.83 -20.71
N SER A 74 -0.83 7.25 -19.80
CA SER A 74 -2.23 6.89 -20.05
C SER A 74 -3.09 8.12 -20.33
N SER A 75 -2.97 9.20 -19.54
CA SER A 75 -3.74 10.43 -19.75
C SER A 75 -3.37 11.14 -21.05
N ARG A 76 -2.08 11.14 -21.41
CA ARG A 76 -1.65 11.68 -22.72
C ARG A 76 -2.21 10.88 -23.89
N ARG A 77 -2.23 9.53 -23.81
CA ARG A 77 -2.80 8.67 -24.85
C ARG A 77 -4.32 8.80 -24.92
N LEU A 78 -4.99 8.97 -23.78
CA LEU A 78 -6.42 9.26 -23.71
C LEU A 78 -6.75 10.57 -24.47
N GLY A 79 -6.01 11.67 -24.19
CA GLY A 79 -6.18 12.94 -24.87
C GLY A 79 -5.91 12.88 -26.39
N GLN A 80 -5.03 11.98 -26.83
CA GLN A 80 -4.77 11.69 -28.24
C GLN A 80 -5.82 10.76 -28.88
N LYS A 81 -6.80 10.28 -28.11
CA LYS A 81 -7.82 9.28 -28.52
C LYS A 81 -7.20 7.93 -28.94
N LYS A 82 -5.98 7.62 -28.47
CA LYS A 82 -5.27 6.35 -28.68
C LYS A 82 -5.58 5.40 -27.54
N TYR A 83 -6.83 4.98 -27.43
CA TYR A 83 -7.32 4.20 -26.30
C TYR A 83 -6.55 2.88 -26.05
N PRO A 84 -6.20 2.06 -27.08
CA PRO A 84 -5.44 0.84 -26.86
C PRO A 84 -4.05 1.07 -26.24
N ASP A 85 -3.43 2.23 -26.54
CA ASP A 85 -2.12 2.57 -25.97
C ASP A 85 -2.18 2.84 -24.45
N CYS A 86 -3.37 3.16 -23.92
CA CYS A 86 -3.56 3.28 -22.47
C CYS A 86 -3.42 1.90 -21.79
N GLY A 87 -4.00 0.83 -22.38
CA GLY A 87 -3.81 -0.52 -21.87
C GLY A 87 -2.37 -1.00 -21.97
N ASN A 88 -1.68 -0.67 -23.07
CA ASN A 88 -0.25 -0.95 -23.21
C ASN A 88 0.59 -0.21 -22.15
N ALA A 89 0.22 1.00 -21.74
CA ALA A 89 0.88 1.71 -20.66
C ALA A 89 0.70 1.00 -19.31
N LEU A 90 -0.48 0.44 -19.02
CA LEU A 90 -0.69 -0.41 -17.85
C LEU A 90 0.21 -1.64 -17.89
N PHE A 91 0.22 -2.37 -19.00
CA PHE A 91 1.01 -3.58 -19.15
C PHE A 91 2.52 -3.32 -18.93
N ASN A 92 3.06 -2.27 -19.58
CA ASN A 92 4.44 -1.83 -19.37
C ASN A 92 4.70 -1.45 -17.90
N GLY A 93 3.73 -0.80 -17.23
CA GLY A 93 3.81 -0.47 -15.81
C GLY A 93 3.87 -1.71 -14.91
N ILE A 94 3.11 -2.75 -15.23
CA ILE A 94 3.14 -4.04 -14.49
C ILE A 94 4.50 -4.73 -14.67
N ILE A 95 5.06 -4.70 -15.89
CA ILE A 95 6.41 -5.24 -16.14
C ILE A 95 7.45 -4.48 -15.32
N LEU A 96 7.42 -3.15 -15.33
CA LEU A 96 8.34 -2.32 -14.52
C LEU A 96 8.17 -2.59 -13.03
N ALA A 97 6.93 -2.72 -12.53
CA ALA A 97 6.65 -3.13 -11.17
C ALA A 97 7.35 -4.44 -10.82
N SER A 98 7.22 -5.45 -11.69
CA SER A 98 7.82 -6.78 -11.49
C SER A 98 9.35 -6.73 -11.53
N VAL A 99 9.93 -6.00 -12.50
CA VAL A 99 11.39 -5.83 -12.62
C VAL A 99 12.00 -5.17 -11.39
N ILE A 100 11.29 -4.22 -10.78
CA ILE A 100 11.71 -3.57 -9.54
C ILE A 100 11.46 -4.49 -8.34
N ALA A 101 10.26 -5.05 -8.23
CA ALA A 101 9.84 -5.80 -7.04
C ALA A 101 10.61 -7.11 -6.82
N ILE A 102 10.85 -7.89 -7.88
CA ILE A 102 11.43 -9.23 -7.75
C ILE A 102 12.82 -9.20 -7.09
N PRO A 103 13.78 -8.38 -7.55
CA PRO A 103 15.09 -8.29 -6.89
C PRO A 103 14.99 -7.86 -5.43
N PHE A 104 14.19 -6.83 -5.13
CA PHE A 104 14.01 -6.35 -3.75
C PHE A 104 13.33 -7.40 -2.86
N THR A 105 12.37 -8.15 -3.38
CA THR A 105 11.72 -9.24 -2.66
C THR A 105 12.72 -10.34 -2.31
N ILE A 106 13.51 -10.82 -3.31
CA ILE A 106 14.50 -11.88 -3.10
C ILE A 106 15.56 -11.44 -2.08
N LEU A 107 16.16 -10.25 -2.27
CA LEU A 107 17.16 -9.70 -1.36
C LEU A 107 16.58 -9.47 0.03
N GLY A 108 15.37 -8.90 0.11
CA GLY A 108 14.71 -8.59 1.36
C GLY A 108 14.42 -9.83 2.20
N ILE A 109 13.86 -10.89 1.59
CA ILE A 109 13.60 -12.16 2.28
C ILE A 109 14.91 -12.79 2.76
N THR A 110 15.95 -12.80 1.91
CA THR A 110 17.25 -13.41 2.25
C THR A 110 17.95 -12.67 3.39
N TYR A 111 17.81 -11.35 3.45
CA TYR A 111 18.55 -10.51 4.41
C TYR A 111 17.65 -9.84 5.46
N ALA A 112 16.39 -10.26 5.64
CA ALA A 112 15.44 -9.65 6.57
C ALA A 112 16.01 -9.43 7.97
N SER A 113 16.67 -10.46 8.55
CA SER A 113 17.28 -10.38 9.89
C SER A 113 18.47 -9.40 9.95
N LYS A 114 19.31 -9.37 8.89
CA LYS A 114 20.41 -8.42 8.83
C LYS A 114 19.91 -6.99 8.66
N ILE A 115 18.86 -6.80 7.87
CA ILE A 115 18.22 -5.49 7.70
C ILE A 115 17.63 -5.02 9.02
N ALA A 116 16.89 -5.87 9.74
CA ALA A 116 16.36 -5.55 11.08
C ALA A 116 17.47 -5.15 12.04
N GLY A 117 18.54 -5.95 12.16
CA GLY A 117 19.68 -5.67 13.04
C GLY A 117 20.54 -4.47 12.63
N LEU A 118 20.45 -4.00 11.36
CA LEU A 118 21.12 -2.75 10.94
C LEU A 118 20.40 -1.51 11.50
N PHE A 119 19.07 -1.58 11.68
CA PHE A 119 18.24 -0.44 12.09
C PHE A 119 17.80 -0.49 13.55
N LEU A 120 17.85 -1.65 14.20
CA LEU A 120 17.44 -1.86 15.58
C LEU A 120 18.61 -2.42 16.39
N ASP A 121 18.83 -1.87 17.58
CA ASP A 121 19.88 -2.31 18.51
C ASP A 121 19.31 -3.19 19.63
N ASP A 122 17.99 -3.13 19.90
CA ASP A 122 17.33 -3.92 20.95
C ASP A 122 17.09 -5.36 20.49
N ALA A 123 17.76 -6.32 21.14
CA ALA A 123 17.67 -7.75 20.85
C ALA A 123 16.26 -8.32 21.01
N ALA A 124 15.39 -7.70 21.83
CA ALA A 124 14.00 -8.13 22.00
C ALA A 124 13.11 -7.70 20.83
N VAL A 125 13.44 -6.60 20.15
CA VAL A 125 12.64 -6.03 19.04
C VAL A 125 13.01 -6.66 17.70
N ILE A 126 14.29 -7.02 17.48
CA ILE A 126 14.82 -7.55 16.22
C ILE A 126 14.04 -8.76 15.69
N PRO A 127 13.71 -9.80 16.49
CA PRO A 127 12.97 -10.96 15.98
C PRO A 127 11.58 -10.59 15.44
N HIS A 128 10.84 -9.74 16.15
CA HIS A 128 9.51 -9.27 15.71
C HIS A 128 9.59 -8.46 14.41
N CYS A 129 10.59 -7.58 14.28
CA CYS A 129 10.83 -6.83 13.06
C CYS A 129 11.24 -7.75 11.90
N THR A 130 12.08 -8.77 12.16
CA THR A 130 12.50 -9.76 11.17
C THR A 130 11.30 -10.53 10.61
N ASP A 131 10.41 -11.01 11.47
CA ASP A 131 9.20 -11.72 11.09
C ASP A 131 8.26 -10.83 10.25
N TYR A 132 8.11 -9.56 10.64
CA TYR A 132 7.33 -8.59 9.90
C TYR A 132 7.92 -8.32 8.51
N LEU A 133 9.23 -8.07 8.43
CA LEU A 133 9.95 -7.81 7.18
C LEU A 133 9.90 -9.02 6.25
N PHE A 134 10.15 -10.24 6.77
CA PHE A 134 10.14 -11.45 5.97
C PHE A 134 8.84 -11.62 5.20
N VAL A 135 7.70 -11.48 5.87
CA VAL A 135 6.39 -11.54 5.21
C VAL A 135 6.12 -10.30 4.35
N GLY A 136 6.49 -9.12 4.86
CA GLY A 136 6.26 -7.85 4.19
C GLY A 136 6.97 -7.73 2.84
N PHE A 137 8.15 -8.33 2.69
CA PHE A 137 8.87 -8.34 1.41
C PHE A 137 8.10 -9.05 0.29
N PHE A 138 7.29 -10.08 0.59
CA PHE A 138 6.40 -10.68 -0.41
C PHE A 138 5.33 -9.71 -0.90
N SER A 139 4.91 -8.75 -0.10
CA SER A 139 3.87 -7.79 -0.49
C SER A 139 4.36 -6.74 -1.49
N ILE A 140 5.69 -6.51 -1.62
CA ILE A 140 6.26 -5.48 -2.50
C ILE A 140 5.79 -5.64 -3.94
N LEU A 141 5.79 -6.86 -4.48
CA LEU A 141 5.34 -7.14 -5.84
C LEU A 141 3.88 -6.68 -6.07
N PHE A 142 3.00 -7.02 -5.13
CA PHE A 142 1.58 -6.69 -5.24
C PHE A 142 1.33 -5.20 -5.02
N VAL A 143 2.05 -4.57 -4.10
CA VAL A 143 1.94 -3.13 -3.84
C VAL A 143 2.43 -2.33 -5.06
N LEU A 144 3.60 -2.63 -5.62
CA LEU A 144 4.11 -1.95 -6.82
C LEU A 144 3.19 -2.18 -8.04
N THR A 145 2.67 -3.39 -8.21
CA THR A 145 1.67 -3.68 -9.25
C THR A 145 0.39 -2.86 -9.04
N SER A 146 -0.07 -2.69 -7.80
CA SER A 146 -1.24 -1.86 -7.50
C SER A 146 -1.02 -0.39 -7.86
N PHE A 147 0.20 0.15 -7.71
CA PHE A 147 0.53 1.50 -8.14
C PHE A 147 0.43 1.67 -9.67
N ALA A 148 0.81 0.65 -10.45
CA ALA A 148 0.60 0.68 -11.90
C ALA A 148 -0.90 0.76 -12.25
N PHE A 149 -1.74 -0.05 -11.59
CA PHE A 149 -3.21 0.01 -11.75
C PHE A 149 -3.78 1.37 -11.33
N GLN A 150 -3.36 1.89 -10.19
CA GLN A 150 -3.80 3.21 -9.70
C GLN A 150 -3.46 4.31 -10.71
N GLY A 151 -2.24 4.28 -11.27
CA GLY A 151 -1.81 5.21 -12.33
C GLY A 151 -2.68 5.09 -13.58
N PHE A 152 -2.95 3.86 -14.04
CA PHE A 152 -3.79 3.62 -15.19
C PHE A 152 -5.22 4.16 -14.98
N TYR A 153 -5.91 3.75 -13.90
CA TYR A 153 -7.29 4.18 -13.64
C TYR A 153 -7.40 5.69 -13.41
N ALA A 154 -6.40 6.31 -12.78
CA ALA A 154 -6.35 7.77 -12.67
C ALA A 154 -6.12 8.45 -14.06
N GLY A 155 -5.25 7.86 -14.90
CA GLY A 155 -4.93 8.36 -16.23
C GLY A 155 -6.08 8.26 -17.23
N VAL A 156 -6.99 7.29 -17.06
CA VAL A 156 -8.20 7.13 -17.88
C VAL A 156 -9.45 7.71 -17.20
N GLU A 157 -9.27 8.57 -16.19
CA GLU A 157 -10.35 9.29 -15.46
C GLU A 157 -11.34 8.37 -14.70
N GLU A 158 -10.95 7.12 -14.43
CA GLU A 158 -11.75 6.14 -13.68
C GLU A 158 -11.38 6.09 -12.20
N THR A 159 -11.26 7.25 -11.56
CA THR A 159 -10.83 7.40 -10.15
C THR A 159 -11.75 6.70 -9.15
N ARG A 160 -13.03 6.47 -9.49
CA ARG A 160 -13.98 5.71 -8.68
C ARG A 160 -13.54 4.25 -8.49
N VAL A 161 -12.90 3.64 -9.51
CA VAL A 161 -12.35 2.28 -9.40
C VAL A 161 -11.27 2.25 -8.35
N HIS A 162 -10.35 3.24 -8.40
CA HIS A 162 -9.30 3.37 -7.39
C HIS A 162 -9.88 3.47 -5.97
N MET A 163 -10.90 4.30 -5.76
CA MET A 163 -11.56 4.46 -4.46
C MET A 163 -12.16 3.14 -3.96
N VAL A 164 -12.98 2.48 -4.77
CA VAL A 164 -13.69 1.24 -4.38
C VAL A 164 -12.69 0.14 -4.03
N VAL A 165 -11.65 -0.04 -4.87
CA VAL A 165 -10.64 -1.07 -4.65
C VAL A 165 -9.82 -0.78 -3.39
N THR A 166 -9.37 0.47 -3.19
CA THR A 166 -8.59 0.85 -2.00
C THR A 166 -9.40 0.67 -0.71
N ILE A 167 -10.64 1.17 -0.68
CA ILE A 167 -11.50 1.04 0.51
C ILE A 167 -11.77 -0.44 0.81
N SER A 168 -12.11 -1.25 -0.18
CA SER A 168 -12.36 -2.69 0.04
C SER A 168 -11.13 -3.43 0.55
N SER A 169 -9.94 -3.11 0.04
CA SER A 169 -8.68 -3.70 0.52
C SER A 169 -8.34 -3.27 1.95
N ASN A 170 -8.59 -2.01 2.30
CA ASN A 170 -8.35 -1.51 3.64
C ASN A 170 -9.31 -2.15 4.67
N ILE A 171 -10.60 -2.31 4.31
CA ILE A 171 -11.57 -3.02 5.16
C ILE A 171 -11.14 -4.48 5.35
N LEU A 172 -10.73 -5.16 4.27
CA LEU A 172 -10.23 -6.52 4.36
C LEU A 172 -8.97 -6.61 5.23
N ASN A 173 -8.05 -5.66 5.11
CA ASN A 173 -6.84 -5.61 5.92
C ASN A 173 -7.17 -5.49 7.41
N VAL A 174 -8.02 -4.54 7.81
CA VAL A 174 -8.44 -4.36 9.22
C VAL A 174 -9.12 -5.61 9.76
N TYR A 175 -10.00 -6.25 8.96
CA TYR A 175 -10.66 -7.50 9.32
C TYR A 175 -9.64 -8.64 9.55
N LEU A 176 -8.70 -8.81 8.61
CA LEU A 176 -7.67 -9.86 8.70
C LEU A 176 -6.66 -9.58 9.82
N ASN A 177 -6.33 -8.30 10.06
CA ASN A 177 -5.48 -7.90 11.18
C ASN A 177 -6.07 -8.34 12.51
N ALA A 178 -7.36 -8.08 12.77
CA ALA A 178 -8.01 -8.56 13.97
C ALA A 178 -7.87 -10.08 14.11
N GLY A 179 -8.15 -10.85 13.03
CA GLY A 179 -8.05 -12.30 13.01
C GLY A 179 -6.64 -12.82 13.27
N PHE A 180 -5.65 -12.36 12.49
CA PHE A 180 -4.28 -12.90 12.56
C PHE A 180 -3.44 -12.34 13.71
N ILE A 181 -3.73 -11.14 14.21
CA ILE A 181 -3.01 -10.60 15.36
C ILE A 181 -3.43 -11.31 16.64
N TYR A 182 -4.75 -11.42 16.88
CA TYR A 182 -5.28 -11.90 18.15
C TYR A 182 -5.74 -13.36 18.14
N GLY A 183 -6.10 -13.90 16.96
CA GLY A 183 -6.68 -15.23 16.81
C GLY A 183 -8.19 -15.28 17.12
N SER A 184 -8.87 -16.27 16.56
CA SER A 184 -10.35 -16.42 16.72
C SER A 184 -10.78 -16.62 18.17
N GLU A 185 -10.00 -17.34 18.96
CA GLU A 185 -10.33 -17.62 20.38
C GLU A 185 -10.36 -16.34 21.21
N HIS A 186 -9.31 -15.52 21.10
CA HIS A 186 -9.24 -14.26 21.84
C HIS A 186 -10.34 -13.28 21.43
N ILE A 187 -10.63 -13.19 20.13
CA ILE A 187 -11.72 -12.36 19.60
C ILE A 187 -13.06 -12.82 20.16
N THR A 188 -13.31 -14.13 20.22
CA THR A 188 -14.54 -14.71 20.77
C THR A 188 -14.68 -14.37 22.26
N GLN A 189 -13.62 -14.52 23.04
CA GLN A 189 -13.63 -14.16 24.45
C GLN A 189 -13.90 -12.67 24.66
N TYR A 190 -13.25 -11.80 23.85
CA TYR A 190 -13.42 -10.35 23.94
C TYR A 190 -14.87 -9.91 23.66
N PHE A 191 -15.48 -10.38 22.56
CA PHE A 191 -16.86 -10.01 22.23
C PHE A 191 -17.90 -10.65 23.14
N THR A 192 -17.61 -11.83 23.67
CA THR A 192 -18.47 -12.45 24.71
C THR A 192 -18.44 -11.61 25.98
N GLY A 193 -17.27 -11.13 26.40
CA GLY A 193 -17.14 -10.24 27.57
C GLY A 193 -17.85 -8.89 27.41
N LEU A 194 -17.98 -8.40 26.18
CA LEU A 194 -18.74 -7.19 25.85
C LEU A 194 -20.27 -7.42 25.70
N GLY A 195 -20.73 -8.65 25.81
CA GLY A 195 -22.16 -8.98 25.63
C GLY A 195 -22.66 -9.00 24.19
N ILE A 196 -21.74 -9.05 23.20
CA ILE A 196 -22.04 -9.07 21.75
C ILE A 196 -21.38 -10.28 21.05
N PRO A 197 -21.62 -11.52 21.53
CA PRO A 197 -20.93 -12.72 21.02
C PRO A 197 -21.22 -13.02 19.54
N TRP A 198 -22.34 -12.53 19.00
CA TRP A 198 -22.68 -12.70 17.59
C TRP A 198 -21.65 -12.05 16.64
N LEU A 199 -20.97 -11.00 17.09
CA LEU A 199 -19.96 -10.31 16.28
C LEU A 199 -18.70 -11.18 16.11
N ALA A 200 -18.38 -12.05 17.08
CA ALA A 200 -17.28 -13.02 16.96
C ALA A 200 -17.49 -14.02 15.81
N GLY A 201 -18.76 -14.26 15.43
CA GLY A 201 -19.11 -15.11 14.30
C GLY A 201 -18.43 -14.72 12.97
N LEU A 202 -18.02 -13.44 12.83
CA LEU A 202 -17.27 -12.97 11.68
C LEU A 202 -15.87 -13.60 11.57
N TRP A 203 -15.28 -14.09 12.66
CA TRP A 203 -13.95 -14.72 12.69
C TRP A 203 -14.00 -16.22 13.00
N ASN A 204 -15.18 -16.79 13.31
CA ASN A 204 -15.32 -18.20 13.70
C ASN A 204 -15.50 -19.16 12.50
N TRP A 205 -15.64 -18.64 11.27
CA TRP A 205 -15.76 -19.44 10.06
C TRP A 205 -14.44 -20.13 9.67
N ALA A 206 -13.29 -19.63 10.15
CA ALA A 206 -11.98 -20.21 9.97
C ALA A 206 -11.15 -20.08 11.27
N PRO A 207 -10.30 -21.05 11.60
CA PRO A 207 -9.42 -20.96 12.75
C PRO A 207 -8.27 -19.98 12.45
N PHE A 208 -8.44 -18.71 12.79
CA PHE A 208 -7.37 -17.73 12.71
C PHE A 208 -6.38 -17.97 13.84
N PRO A 209 -5.09 -18.26 13.53
CA PRO A 209 -4.05 -18.38 14.56
C PRO A 209 -3.65 -17.00 15.09
N ALA A 210 -3.35 -16.90 16.37
CA ALA A 210 -2.76 -15.71 16.98
C ALA A 210 -1.27 -15.62 16.59
N LEU A 211 -0.93 -14.73 15.65
CA LEU A 211 0.43 -14.59 15.10
C LEU A 211 1.09 -13.26 15.46
N ALA A 212 0.43 -12.44 16.28
CA ALA A 212 0.93 -11.14 16.71
C ALA A 212 1.45 -10.26 15.53
N VAL A 213 2.69 -9.76 15.59
CA VAL A 213 3.32 -8.91 14.56
C VAL A 213 3.36 -9.57 13.18
N LYS A 214 3.66 -10.87 13.14
CA LYS A 214 3.67 -11.63 11.88
C LYS A 214 2.27 -11.68 11.25
N GLY A 215 1.23 -11.74 12.09
CA GLY A 215 -0.17 -11.70 11.66
C GLY A 215 -0.53 -10.41 10.93
N ALA A 216 -0.06 -9.27 11.42
CA ALA A 216 -0.25 -7.97 10.76
C ALA A 216 0.41 -7.94 9.36
N ALA A 217 1.61 -8.48 9.22
CA ALA A 217 2.27 -8.57 7.91
C ALA A 217 1.53 -9.49 6.93
N ILE A 218 1.02 -10.64 7.40
CA ILE A 218 0.22 -11.58 6.58
C ILE A 218 -1.10 -10.92 6.12
N ALA A 219 -1.79 -10.21 7.01
CA ALA A 219 -3.01 -9.50 6.67
C ALA A 219 -2.76 -8.44 5.58
N THR A 220 -1.65 -7.70 5.68
CA THR A 220 -1.22 -6.72 4.68
C THR A 220 -0.87 -7.37 3.34
N LEU A 221 -0.21 -8.53 3.35
CA LEU A 221 0.09 -9.30 2.14
C LEU A 221 -1.20 -9.74 1.44
N ILE A 222 -2.13 -10.36 2.17
CA ILE A 222 -3.41 -10.83 1.61
C ILE A 222 -4.23 -9.65 1.06
N ALA A 223 -4.31 -8.54 1.80
CA ALA A 223 -5.00 -7.34 1.35
C ALA A 223 -4.37 -6.75 0.07
N SER A 224 -3.03 -6.80 -0.06
CA SER A 224 -2.32 -6.35 -1.26
C SER A 224 -2.58 -7.25 -2.47
N ILE A 225 -2.63 -8.56 -2.27
CA ILE A 225 -3.04 -9.54 -3.30
C ILE A 225 -4.47 -9.26 -3.75
N TRP A 226 -5.39 -9.10 -2.78
CA TRP A 226 -6.78 -8.77 -3.06
C TRP A 226 -6.92 -7.47 -3.86
N MET A 227 -6.14 -6.44 -3.50
CA MET A 227 -6.13 -5.15 -4.21
C MET A 227 -5.82 -5.35 -5.70
N VAL A 228 -4.77 -6.11 -6.03
CA VAL A 228 -4.38 -6.40 -7.43
C VAL A 228 -5.46 -7.20 -8.15
N ILE A 229 -5.98 -8.25 -7.53
CA ILE A 229 -7.08 -9.06 -8.10
C ILE A 229 -8.30 -8.17 -8.35
N HIS A 230 -8.68 -7.33 -7.40
CA HIS A 230 -9.86 -6.48 -7.51
C HIS A 230 -9.69 -5.42 -8.61
N PHE A 231 -8.49 -4.81 -8.75
CA PHE A 231 -8.19 -3.96 -9.91
C PHE A 231 -8.30 -4.72 -11.23
N ALA A 232 -7.75 -5.94 -11.31
CA ALA A 232 -7.81 -6.76 -12.51
C ALA A 232 -9.26 -7.13 -12.88
N LEU A 233 -10.12 -7.45 -11.90
CA LEU A 233 -11.53 -7.73 -12.13
C LEU A 233 -12.28 -6.55 -12.77
N PHE A 234 -11.90 -5.31 -12.45
CA PHE A 234 -12.49 -4.14 -13.10
C PHE A 234 -12.13 -4.00 -14.58
N LEU A 235 -11.01 -4.59 -15.05
CA LEU A 235 -10.65 -4.59 -16.47
C LEU A 235 -11.67 -5.34 -17.35
N PHE A 236 -12.37 -6.34 -16.79
CA PHE A 236 -13.41 -7.09 -17.53
C PHE A 236 -14.70 -6.31 -17.76
N LYS A 237 -14.89 -5.14 -17.12
CA LYS A 237 -16.09 -4.33 -17.33
C LYS A 237 -16.14 -3.78 -18.76
N LYS A 238 -17.37 -3.74 -19.35
CA LYS A 238 -17.60 -3.30 -20.72
C LYS A 238 -16.96 -1.95 -21.06
N ARG A 239 -16.93 -1.02 -20.10
CA ARG A 239 -16.34 0.32 -20.27
C ARG A 239 -14.81 0.32 -20.42
N MET A 240 -14.12 -0.76 -20.03
CA MET A 240 -12.67 -0.92 -20.17
C MET A 240 -12.26 -1.51 -21.53
N LYS A 241 -13.20 -2.09 -22.30
CA LYS A 241 -12.92 -2.70 -23.60
C LYS A 241 -12.20 -1.78 -24.60
N PRO A 242 -12.53 -0.47 -24.72
CA PRO A 242 -11.85 0.43 -25.64
C PRO A 242 -10.34 0.55 -25.38
N TYR A 243 -9.91 0.38 -24.13
CA TYR A 243 -8.50 0.50 -23.73
C TYR A 243 -7.68 -0.76 -24.04
N SER A 244 -8.28 -1.82 -24.60
CA SER A 244 -7.62 -3.09 -24.92
C SER A 244 -6.70 -3.60 -23.79
N PRO A 245 -7.21 -3.70 -22.55
CA PRO A 245 -6.37 -3.96 -21.38
C PRO A 245 -5.63 -5.31 -21.42
N PHE A 246 -6.06 -6.21 -22.31
CA PHE A 246 -5.45 -7.54 -22.54
C PHE A 246 -4.66 -7.60 -23.85
N GLY A 247 -4.38 -6.46 -24.48
CA GLY A 247 -3.61 -6.39 -25.73
C GLY A 247 -2.14 -6.77 -25.59
N PHE A 248 -1.60 -6.82 -24.37
CA PHE A 248 -0.27 -7.29 -23.97
C PHE A 248 0.87 -6.97 -24.95
N GLN A 249 0.89 -5.75 -25.51
CA GLN A 249 1.98 -5.32 -26.38
C GLN A 249 3.01 -4.53 -25.58
N LEU A 250 4.24 -5.05 -25.54
CA LEU A 250 5.36 -4.31 -24.99
C LEU A 250 5.79 -3.22 -25.99
N ILE A 251 5.37 -1.99 -25.74
CA ILE A 251 5.77 -0.85 -26.60
C ILE A 251 6.99 -0.20 -25.97
N SER A 252 8.16 -0.43 -26.55
CA SER A 252 9.45 0.06 -26.05
C SER A 252 9.49 1.59 -25.85
N VAL A 253 8.85 2.35 -26.74
CA VAL A 253 8.77 3.83 -26.61
C VAL A 253 8.00 4.24 -25.35
N ASN A 254 6.87 3.60 -25.05
CA ASN A 254 6.10 3.86 -23.85
C ASN A 254 6.87 3.42 -22.59
N LEU A 255 7.58 2.28 -22.65
CA LEU A 255 8.41 1.79 -21.56
C LEU A 255 9.52 2.79 -21.22
N ILE A 256 10.28 3.26 -22.22
CA ILE A 256 11.33 4.25 -22.02
C ILE A 256 10.77 5.55 -21.45
N GLN A 257 9.61 6.01 -21.93
CA GLN A 257 8.95 7.19 -21.37
C GLN A 257 8.56 7.00 -19.91
N GLN A 258 8.03 5.84 -19.55
CA GLN A 258 7.68 5.54 -18.16
C GLN A 258 8.90 5.48 -17.25
N VAL A 259 10.01 4.90 -17.71
CA VAL A 259 11.27 4.90 -16.95
C VAL A 259 11.80 6.32 -16.78
N LYS A 260 11.86 7.12 -17.84
CA LYS A 260 12.34 8.51 -17.78
C LYS A 260 11.50 9.40 -16.84
N LEU A 261 10.21 9.18 -16.77
CA LEU A 261 9.31 9.94 -15.92
C LEU A 261 9.27 9.40 -14.48
N GLY A 262 9.20 8.08 -14.35
CA GLY A 262 8.97 7.42 -13.04
C GLY A 262 10.22 7.26 -12.21
N PHE A 263 11.38 7.00 -12.84
CA PHE A 263 12.62 6.76 -12.10
C PHE A 263 13.06 7.95 -11.26
N PRO A 264 13.12 9.20 -11.78
CA PRO A 264 13.52 10.35 -10.96
C PRO A 264 12.56 10.58 -9.78
N VAL A 265 11.25 10.49 -10.01
CA VAL A 265 10.23 10.66 -8.96
C VAL A 265 10.32 9.54 -7.92
N GLY A 266 10.43 8.29 -8.36
CA GLY A 266 10.56 7.14 -7.47
C GLY A 266 11.84 7.19 -6.63
N MET A 267 12.97 7.58 -7.22
CA MET A 267 14.22 7.75 -6.49
C MET A 267 14.16 8.90 -5.48
N GLN A 268 13.53 10.02 -5.82
CA GLN A 268 13.31 11.14 -4.90
C GLN A 268 12.51 10.66 -3.67
N GLU A 269 11.40 9.94 -3.87
CA GLU A 269 10.59 9.41 -2.78
C GLU A 269 11.36 8.39 -1.93
N MET A 270 12.11 7.49 -2.56
CA MET A 270 12.92 6.50 -1.85
C MET A 270 14.00 7.17 -0.99
N ILE A 271 14.71 8.18 -1.52
CA ILE A 271 15.72 8.93 -0.76
C ILE A 271 15.07 9.66 0.42
N SER A 272 13.91 10.29 0.21
CA SER A 272 13.14 10.95 1.27
C SER A 272 12.76 9.96 2.38
N MET A 273 12.23 8.80 2.03
CA MET A 273 11.85 7.76 2.98
C MET A 273 13.06 7.12 3.68
N THR A 274 14.20 7.03 2.99
CA THR A 274 15.46 6.59 3.62
C THR A 274 15.90 7.58 4.70
N GLY A 275 15.73 8.87 4.48
CA GLY A 275 15.97 9.89 5.50
C GLY A 275 15.13 9.67 6.76
N PHE A 276 13.85 9.34 6.61
CA PHE A 276 12.99 8.96 7.74
C PHE A 276 13.46 7.66 8.43
N ALA A 277 13.90 6.65 7.67
CA ALA A 277 14.42 5.42 8.27
C ALA A 277 15.68 5.66 9.12
N VAL A 278 16.58 6.53 8.65
CA VAL A 278 17.76 6.96 9.43
C VAL A 278 17.34 7.74 10.69
N PHE A 279 16.36 8.63 10.57
CA PHE A 279 15.81 9.36 11.72
C PHE A 279 15.22 8.40 12.77
N TYR A 280 14.45 7.41 12.35
CA TYR A 280 13.91 6.38 13.26
C TYR A 280 15.02 5.55 13.92
N LYS A 281 16.09 5.24 13.17
CA LYS A 281 17.25 4.57 13.77
C LYS A 281 17.87 5.40 14.90
N ILE A 282 18.07 6.69 14.67
CA ILE A 282 18.63 7.59 15.70
C ILE A 282 17.73 7.62 16.94
N ILE A 283 16.42 7.67 16.77
CA ILE A 283 15.47 7.59 17.90
C ILE A 283 15.57 6.22 18.60
N GLY A 284 15.67 5.14 17.84
CA GLY A 284 15.80 3.79 18.38
C GLY A 284 17.06 3.59 19.25
N MET A 285 18.13 4.33 18.97
CA MET A 285 19.34 4.37 19.81
C MET A 285 19.11 5.06 21.17
N ILE A 286 18.07 5.88 21.31
CA ILE A 286 17.68 6.52 22.57
C ILE A 286 16.92 5.52 23.43
N GLY A 287 15.96 4.80 22.83
CA GLY A 287 15.19 3.76 23.49
C GLY A 287 14.03 3.21 22.67
N THR A 288 13.56 2.03 23.06
CA THR A 288 12.44 1.34 22.38
C THR A 288 11.12 2.07 22.59
N LEU A 289 10.91 2.68 23.76
CA LEU A 289 9.71 3.44 24.08
C LEU A 289 9.63 4.71 23.23
N GLU A 290 10.77 5.41 23.06
CA GLU A 290 10.90 6.60 22.24
C GLU A 290 10.62 6.30 20.76
N LEU A 291 11.12 5.15 20.28
CA LEU A 291 10.85 4.68 18.93
C LEU A 291 9.36 4.38 18.72
N ALA A 292 8.73 3.66 19.65
CA ALA A 292 7.30 3.35 19.59
C ALA A 292 6.44 4.63 19.64
N THR A 293 6.79 5.57 20.52
CA THR A 293 6.10 6.87 20.65
C THR A 293 6.22 7.70 19.37
N SER A 294 7.42 7.74 18.79
CA SER A 294 7.66 8.46 17.53
C SER A 294 6.87 7.89 16.36
N ASN A 295 6.69 6.56 16.32
CA ASN A 295 5.83 5.91 15.34
C ASN A 295 4.39 6.42 15.43
N VAL A 296 3.84 6.51 16.64
CA VAL A 296 2.47 7.05 16.87
C VAL A 296 2.37 8.51 16.42
N ILE A 297 3.31 9.36 16.86
CA ILE A 297 3.30 10.80 16.54
C ILE A 297 3.39 11.03 15.02
N LEU A 298 4.30 10.34 14.33
CA LEU A 298 4.49 10.53 12.90
C LEU A 298 3.32 9.97 12.07
N ASN A 299 2.65 8.90 12.51
CA ASN A 299 1.42 8.43 11.85
C ASN A 299 0.28 9.46 12.00
N ILE A 300 0.13 10.09 13.17
CA ILE A 300 -0.86 11.16 13.38
C ILE A 300 -0.50 12.40 12.55
N ALA A 301 0.78 12.79 12.52
CA ALA A 301 1.26 13.90 11.70
C ALA A 301 1.02 13.64 10.21
N HIS A 302 1.32 12.43 9.71
CA HIS A 302 1.06 12.04 8.31
C HIS A 302 -0.42 12.18 7.95
N ALA A 303 -1.33 11.87 8.88
CA ALA A 303 -2.77 12.04 8.67
C ALA A 303 -3.16 13.49 8.42
N SER A 304 -2.41 14.47 8.95
CA SER A 304 -2.68 15.90 8.75
C SER A 304 -2.18 16.45 7.40
N PHE A 305 -1.30 15.71 6.70
CA PHE A 305 -0.75 16.12 5.39
C PHE A 305 -1.50 15.52 4.18
N MET A 306 -2.46 14.62 4.39
CA MET A 306 -3.25 13.96 3.34
C MET A 306 -4.63 14.61 3.15
#